data_d4419388cde20addf87e6586992bdc08
#
_entry.id   d4419388cde20addf87e6586992bdc08
#
_cell.length_a   1.000
_cell.length_b   1.000
_cell.length_c   1.000
_cell.angle_alpha   90.00
_cell.angle_beta   90.00
_cell.angle_gamma   90.00
#
_symmetry.space_group_name_H-M   'P 1'
#
loop_
_entity.id
_entity.type
_entity.pdbx_description
1 polymer ?
#
loop_
_entity_poly.entity_id
_entity_poly.type
_entity_poly.pdbx_seq_one_letter_code
_entity_poly.pdbx_strand_id
1 'polypeptide(L)'
;VEKKSKSPDEDKSLADSKALIPTLKDFKERHPLINPKIFLGDAAFDTIEIYKSLFEDFKFQKAFIPLKVKLSLDNVDYTFNENGIPCCPHDPSLPMKREGSKSHLRSNLPTMKFVCPKMKWEYNREDKSKRRVCHCDNPCTTSSCGRMIYVYPEKNLRAYPGVERGSQEWDDTYKIRVNVEKSINHFKDSFCVANRKTTNEKTLHADLLLAGISQLLTVVVADKIHQRQYIRSLKSFIA
;
A
#
# COMPACT_ATOMS: atom_id res chain seq x y z
N VAL A 1 -13.54 21.76 5.52
CA VAL A 1 -13.46 20.89 6.70
C VAL A 1 -14.88 20.66 7.17
N GLU A 2 -15.42 19.47 6.91
CA GLU A 2 -16.73 19.10 7.42
C GLU A 2 -16.68 18.94 8.93
N LYS A 3 -17.65 19.51 9.64
CA LYS A 3 -17.74 19.38 11.11
C LYS A 3 -18.20 17.96 11.44
N LYS A 4 -17.50 17.30 12.35
CA LYS A 4 -17.98 16.04 12.93
C LYS A 4 -19.37 16.23 13.51
N SER A 5 -20.31 15.37 13.13
CA SER A 5 -21.62 15.31 13.73
C SER A 5 -21.51 14.86 15.19
N LYS A 6 -22.46 15.26 16.03
CA LYS A 6 -22.56 14.81 17.43
C LYS A 6 -23.01 13.35 17.57
N SER A 7 -23.48 12.75 16.48
CA SER A 7 -23.92 11.35 16.46
C SER A 7 -22.83 10.43 15.92
N PRO A 8 -22.39 9.40 16.65
CA PRO A 8 -21.38 8.44 16.19
C PRO A 8 -21.76 7.72 14.89
N ASP A 9 -23.04 7.60 14.58
CA ASP A 9 -23.52 6.92 13.38
C ASP A 9 -23.50 7.81 12.13
N GLU A 10 -23.59 9.12 12.28
CA GLU A 10 -23.48 10.08 11.19
C GLU A 10 -22.02 10.36 10.79
N ASP A 11 -21.08 10.18 11.71
CA ASP A 11 -19.64 10.40 11.46
C ASP A 11 -19.00 9.37 10.52
N LYS A 12 -19.70 8.30 10.14
CA LYS A 12 -19.19 7.33 9.15
C LYS A 12 -18.98 7.94 7.75
N SER A 13 -19.60 9.08 7.46
CA SER A 13 -19.38 9.82 6.20
C SER A 13 -17.97 10.42 6.11
N LEU A 14 -17.33 10.72 7.25
CA LEU A 14 -16.00 11.33 7.37
C LEU A 14 -14.87 10.29 7.57
N ALA A 15 -15.18 9.00 7.41
CA ALA A 15 -14.12 7.99 7.46
C ALA A 15 -13.07 8.27 6.37
N ASP A 16 -11.79 8.17 6.71
CA ASP A 16 -10.66 8.46 5.82
C ASP A 16 -10.79 7.76 4.46
N SER A 17 -11.31 6.52 4.47
CA SER A 17 -11.59 5.75 3.27
C SER A 17 -12.60 6.40 2.32
N LYS A 18 -13.57 7.14 2.85
CA LYS A 18 -14.58 7.86 2.04
C LYS A 18 -14.07 9.22 1.56
N ALA A 19 -13.23 9.89 2.36
CA ALA A 19 -12.65 11.18 2.03
C ALA A 19 -11.56 11.08 0.95
N LEU A 20 -10.92 9.92 0.77
CA LEU A 20 -9.78 9.75 -0.13
C LEU A 20 -10.12 10.11 -1.58
N ILE A 21 -11.19 9.53 -2.13
CA ILE A 21 -11.51 9.70 -3.56
C ILE A 21 -11.88 11.15 -3.91
N PRO A 22 -12.73 11.85 -3.14
CA PRO A 22 -12.94 13.29 -3.34
C PRO A 22 -11.65 14.11 -3.26
N THR A 23 -10.79 13.81 -2.27
CA THR A 23 -9.51 14.51 -2.09
C THR A 23 -8.57 14.31 -3.28
N LEU A 24 -8.46 13.08 -3.80
CA LEU A 24 -7.64 12.79 -4.98
C LEU A 24 -8.18 13.46 -6.26
N LYS A 25 -9.50 13.57 -6.40
CA LYS A 25 -10.11 14.31 -7.53
C LYS A 25 -9.75 15.79 -7.45
N ASP A 26 -9.97 16.43 -6.30
CA ASP A 26 -9.61 17.84 -6.08
C ASP A 26 -8.11 18.08 -6.30
N PHE A 27 -7.26 17.19 -5.79
CA PHE A 27 -5.81 17.25 -6.03
C PHE A 27 -5.46 17.20 -7.53
N LYS A 28 -6.06 16.27 -8.28
CA LYS A 28 -5.79 16.11 -9.71
C LYS A 28 -6.27 17.32 -10.53
N GLU A 29 -7.41 17.91 -10.15
CA GLU A 29 -7.94 19.12 -10.77
C GLU A 29 -7.03 20.32 -10.53
N ARG A 30 -6.54 20.51 -9.31
CA ARG A 30 -5.63 21.62 -8.96
C ARG A 30 -4.21 21.43 -9.48
N HIS A 31 -3.76 20.18 -9.65
CA HIS A 31 -2.40 19.85 -10.03
C HIS A 31 -2.33 18.91 -11.23
N PRO A 32 -2.81 19.33 -12.41
CA PRO A 32 -2.94 18.44 -13.58
C PRO A 32 -1.61 17.91 -14.11
N LEU A 33 -0.50 18.58 -13.82
CA LEU A 33 0.85 18.15 -14.22
C LEU A 33 1.45 17.10 -13.29
N ILE A 34 0.88 16.90 -12.10
CA ILE A 34 1.40 15.93 -11.13
C ILE A 34 0.68 14.59 -11.32
N ASN A 35 1.44 13.58 -11.75
CA ASN A 35 0.94 12.22 -11.97
C ASN A 35 1.65 11.22 -11.03
N PRO A 36 1.20 11.08 -9.78
CA PRO A 36 1.81 10.14 -8.84
C PRO A 36 1.59 8.70 -9.33
N LYS A 37 2.62 7.86 -9.17
CA LYS A 37 2.60 6.46 -9.61
C LYS A 37 2.44 5.47 -8.46
N ILE A 38 2.72 5.91 -7.25
CA ILE A 38 2.72 5.09 -6.05
C ILE A 38 1.77 5.72 -5.04
N PHE A 39 0.88 4.92 -4.49
CA PHE A 39 0.02 5.27 -3.37
C PHE A 39 0.49 4.56 -2.09
N LEU A 40 0.59 5.30 -0.99
CA LEU A 40 0.91 4.78 0.34
C LEU A 40 -0.27 5.09 1.27
N GLY A 41 -0.86 4.06 1.83
CA GLY A 41 -2.00 4.21 2.75
C GLY A 41 -1.94 3.24 3.92
N ASP A 42 -2.76 3.47 4.93
CA ASP A 42 -2.96 2.52 6.01
C ASP A 42 -4.01 1.45 5.66
N ALA A 43 -4.24 0.52 6.57
CA ALA A 43 -5.20 -0.56 6.38
C ALA A 43 -6.67 -0.07 6.29
N ALA A 44 -6.99 1.18 6.65
CA ALA A 44 -8.34 1.72 6.49
C ALA A 44 -8.74 1.87 5.01
N PHE A 45 -7.74 2.00 4.12
CA PHE A 45 -7.93 2.09 2.68
C PHE A 45 -8.02 0.73 1.96
N ASP A 46 -7.93 -0.39 2.68
CA ASP A 46 -7.97 -1.74 2.10
C ASP A 46 -9.39 -2.16 1.68
N THR A 47 -9.93 -1.53 0.65
CA THR A 47 -11.22 -1.89 0.04
C THR A 47 -11.10 -2.01 -1.48
N ILE A 48 -11.90 -2.91 -2.07
CA ILE A 48 -11.89 -3.15 -3.53
C ILE A 48 -12.20 -1.87 -4.30
N GLU A 49 -13.10 -1.03 -3.79
CA GLU A 49 -13.50 0.24 -4.41
C GLU A 49 -12.32 1.22 -4.50
N ILE A 50 -11.56 1.34 -3.41
CA ILE A 50 -10.35 2.18 -3.40
C ILE A 50 -9.32 1.68 -4.40
N TYR A 51 -9.03 0.38 -4.43
CA TYR A 51 -8.09 -0.15 -5.41
C TYR A 51 -8.54 0.09 -6.85
N LYS A 52 -9.84 -0.10 -7.16
CA LYS A 52 -10.38 0.21 -8.49
C LYS A 52 -10.14 1.68 -8.85
N SER A 53 -10.55 2.60 -7.98
CA SER A 53 -10.34 4.02 -8.23
C SER A 53 -8.87 4.39 -8.39
N LEU A 54 -7.98 3.87 -7.54
CA LEU A 54 -6.54 4.14 -7.64
C LEU A 54 -5.97 3.70 -9.00
N PHE A 55 -6.32 2.50 -9.47
CA PHE A 55 -5.76 1.96 -10.71
C PHE A 55 -6.51 2.42 -11.97
N GLU A 56 -7.84 2.46 -11.93
CA GLU A 56 -8.66 2.76 -13.11
C GLU A 56 -8.85 4.26 -13.33
N ASP A 57 -9.14 5.04 -12.25
CA ASP A 57 -9.41 6.47 -12.37
C ASP A 57 -8.14 7.32 -12.26
N PHE A 58 -7.32 7.05 -11.26
CA PHE A 58 -6.13 7.86 -10.96
C PHE A 58 -4.84 7.34 -11.59
N LYS A 59 -4.84 6.15 -12.21
CA LYS A 59 -3.71 5.56 -12.94
C LYS A 59 -2.45 5.36 -12.08
N PHE A 60 -2.63 5.05 -10.79
CA PHE A 60 -1.52 4.56 -9.98
C PHE A 60 -1.04 3.20 -10.50
N GLN A 61 0.24 2.93 -10.33
CA GLN A 61 0.86 1.66 -10.74
C GLN A 61 1.00 0.69 -9.56
N LYS A 62 1.20 1.21 -8.36
CA LYS A 62 1.38 0.45 -7.12
C LYS A 62 0.64 1.11 -5.96
N ALA A 63 0.01 0.29 -5.13
CA ALA A 63 -0.63 0.75 -3.91
C ALA A 63 -0.09 -0.05 -2.72
N PHE A 64 0.60 0.62 -1.81
CA PHE A 64 1.14 0.03 -0.58
C PHE A 64 0.13 0.24 0.54
N ILE A 65 -0.83 -0.68 0.61
CA ILE A 65 -1.90 -0.70 1.62
C ILE A 65 -1.88 -2.06 2.30
N PRO A 66 -1.63 -2.13 3.62
CA PRO A 66 -1.71 -3.38 4.38
C PRO A 66 -3.12 -3.96 4.32
N LEU A 67 -3.23 -5.27 4.41
CA LEU A 67 -4.54 -5.92 4.50
C LEU A 67 -5.17 -5.62 5.87
N LYS A 68 -6.38 -5.10 5.86
CA LYS A 68 -7.19 -4.90 7.07
C LYS A 68 -7.74 -6.22 7.60
N VAL A 69 -8.14 -7.08 6.68
CA VAL A 69 -8.67 -8.42 6.96
C VAL A 69 -8.01 -9.38 6.00
N LYS A 70 -7.67 -10.59 6.47
CA LYS A 70 -7.10 -11.64 5.62
C LYS A 70 -7.96 -11.83 4.36
N LEU A 71 -7.29 -12.10 3.26
CA LEU A 71 -7.98 -12.45 2.02
C LEU A 71 -8.77 -13.75 2.23
N SER A 72 -9.98 -13.77 1.72
CA SER A 72 -10.79 -14.98 1.58
C SER A 72 -11.31 -15.05 0.15
N LEU A 73 -11.38 -16.25 -0.38
CA LEU A 73 -12.02 -16.54 -1.66
C LEU A 73 -13.03 -17.65 -1.42
N ASP A 74 -14.18 -17.51 -2.05
CA ASP A 74 -15.20 -18.56 -1.99
C ASP A 74 -14.76 -19.79 -2.79
N ASN A 75 -15.17 -20.96 -2.35
CA ASN A 75 -14.93 -22.24 -3.03
C ASN A 75 -13.44 -22.59 -3.25
N VAL A 76 -12.56 -22.23 -2.32
CA VAL A 76 -11.16 -22.66 -2.29
C VAL A 76 -10.87 -23.46 -1.02
N ASP A 77 -9.97 -24.42 -1.13
CA ASP A 77 -9.54 -25.32 -0.05
C ASP A 77 -8.30 -24.83 0.71
N TYR A 78 -7.88 -23.57 0.49
CA TYR A 78 -6.71 -22.97 1.11
C TYR A 78 -7.04 -21.62 1.72
N THR A 79 -6.20 -21.17 2.64
CA THR A 79 -6.28 -19.86 3.30
C THR A 79 -5.17 -18.94 2.82
N PHE A 80 -5.25 -17.66 3.21
CA PHE A 80 -4.21 -16.69 2.97
C PHE A 80 -3.58 -16.24 4.29
N ASN A 81 -2.28 -15.94 4.25
CA ASN A 81 -1.61 -15.29 5.37
C ASN A 81 -1.89 -13.76 5.40
N GLU A 82 -1.24 -13.06 6.33
CA GLU A 82 -1.39 -11.60 6.52
C GLU A 82 -0.91 -10.79 5.31
N ASN A 83 -0.01 -11.33 4.50
CA ASN A 83 0.51 -10.70 3.28
C ASN A 83 -0.31 -11.05 2.03
N GLY A 84 -1.38 -11.82 2.17
CA GLY A 84 -2.19 -12.28 1.04
C GLY A 84 -1.53 -13.38 0.22
N ILE A 85 -0.61 -14.14 0.80
CA ILE A 85 0.02 -15.31 0.19
C ILE A 85 -0.84 -16.53 0.52
N PRO A 86 -1.21 -17.36 -0.47
CA PRO A 86 -1.90 -18.63 -0.20
C PRO A 86 -1.08 -19.54 0.70
N CYS A 87 -1.72 -20.23 1.63
CA CYS A 87 -1.08 -21.21 2.51
C CYS A 87 -1.43 -22.63 2.09
N CYS A 88 -0.63 -23.59 2.57
CA CYS A 88 -0.90 -25.00 2.33
C CYS A 88 -2.26 -25.40 2.92
N PRO A 89 -3.13 -26.14 2.19
CA PRO A 89 -4.41 -26.59 2.73
C PRO A 89 -4.30 -27.48 3.99
N HIS A 90 -3.27 -28.31 4.07
CA HIS A 90 -3.05 -29.20 5.22
C HIS A 90 -2.26 -28.51 6.36
N ASP A 91 -1.57 -27.40 6.07
CA ASP A 91 -0.82 -26.63 7.05
C ASP A 91 -0.97 -25.14 6.78
N PRO A 92 -1.98 -24.48 7.36
CA PRO A 92 -2.23 -23.04 7.18
C PRO A 92 -1.09 -22.13 7.66
N SER A 93 -0.16 -22.65 8.46
CA SER A 93 1.02 -21.89 8.90
C SER A 93 2.14 -21.85 7.85
N LEU A 94 2.03 -22.68 6.80
CA LEU A 94 3.03 -22.81 5.76
C LEU A 94 2.64 -22.03 4.51
N PRO A 95 3.19 -20.81 4.29
CA PRO A 95 2.89 -20.01 3.10
C PRO A 95 3.51 -20.66 1.86
N MET A 96 2.80 -20.60 0.76
CA MET A 96 3.29 -21.08 -0.53
C MET A 96 4.35 -20.13 -1.10
N LYS A 97 5.28 -20.69 -1.86
CA LYS A 97 6.35 -19.94 -2.50
C LYS A 97 5.85 -19.35 -3.82
N ARG A 98 6.03 -18.04 -4.02
CA ARG A 98 5.79 -17.42 -5.31
C ARG A 98 6.81 -17.88 -6.32
N GLU A 99 6.36 -18.31 -7.49
CA GLU A 99 7.22 -18.80 -8.58
C GLU A 99 7.13 -17.95 -9.84
N GLY A 100 6.61 -16.77 -9.77
CA GLY A 100 6.51 -15.85 -10.89
C GLY A 100 5.09 -15.40 -11.18
N SER A 101 4.97 -14.70 -12.30
CA SER A 101 3.69 -14.18 -12.77
C SER A 101 3.60 -14.39 -14.29
N LYS A 102 2.39 -14.59 -14.80
CA LYS A 102 2.10 -14.55 -16.24
C LYS A 102 1.33 -13.28 -16.55
N SER A 103 1.84 -12.48 -17.49
CA SER A 103 1.02 -11.43 -18.07
C SER A 103 -0.08 -12.05 -18.93
N HIS A 104 -1.29 -11.54 -18.84
CA HIS A 104 -2.39 -11.90 -19.70
C HIS A 104 -2.54 -10.88 -20.82
N LEU A 105 -2.75 -11.36 -22.05
CA LEU A 105 -3.01 -10.49 -23.21
C LEU A 105 -4.27 -9.62 -23.06
N ARG A 106 -5.19 -10.00 -22.17
CA ARG A 106 -6.48 -9.32 -21.96
C ARG A 106 -6.54 -8.49 -20.67
N SER A 107 -5.54 -8.59 -19.82
CA SER A 107 -5.51 -7.94 -18.51
C SER A 107 -4.15 -7.30 -18.26
N ASN A 108 -4.18 -6.07 -17.78
CA ASN A 108 -2.97 -5.34 -17.37
C ASN A 108 -2.36 -5.89 -16.05
N LEU A 109 -3.05 -6.83 -15.40
CA LEU A 109 -2.62 -7.40 -14.14
C LEU A 109 -2.12 -8.83 -14.32
N PRO A 110 -0.92 -9.17 -13.82
CA PRO A 110 -0.35 -10.50 -13.99
C PRO A 110 -1.06 -11.52 -13.10
N THR A 111 -1.29 -12.72 -13.64
CA THR A 111 -1.68 -13.87 -12.82
C THR A 111 -0.50 -14.31 -11.99
N MET A 112 -0.68 -14.42 -10.68
CA MET A 112 0.34 -14.81 -9.72
C MET A 112 0.36 -16.32 -9.55
N LYS A 113 1.53 -16.95 -9.69
CA LYS A 113 1.70 -18.38 -9.49
C LYS A 113 2.39 -18.66 -8.17
N PHE A 114 1.77 -19.48 -7.35
CA PHE A 114 2.31 -19.97 -6.09
C PHE A 114 2.46 -21.49 -6.13
N VAL A 115 3.52 -22.01 -5.52
CA VAL A 115 3.85 -23.42 -5.50
C VAL A 115 4.14 -23.90 -4.09
N CYS A 116 3.94 -25.17 -3.85
CA CYS A 116 4.23 -25.78 -2.55
C CYS A 116 5.71 -25.51 -2.16
N PRO A 117 6.00 -25.00 -0.95
CA PRO A 117 7.37 -24.69 -0.52
C PRO A 117 8.25 -25.93 -0.36
N LYS A 118 7.63 -27.12 -0.18
CA LYS A 118 8.34 -28.40 -0.12
C LYS A 118 8.65 -28.98 -1.50
N MET A 119 8.26 -28.32 -2.58
CA MET A 119 8.60 -28.70 -3.94
C MET A 119 10.04 -28.30 -4.27
N LYS A 120 10.78 -29.21 -4.90
CA LYS A 120 12.15 -29.00 -5.39
C LYS A 120 12.28 -29.39 -6.86
N TRP A 121 13.26 -28.79 -7.53
CA TRP A 121 13.68 -29.22 -8.83
C TRP A 121 14.72 -30.31 -8.70
N GLU A 122 14.47 -31.48 -9.28
CA GLU A 122 15.39 -32.59 -9.35
C GLU A 122 15.87 -32.77 -10.78
N TYR A 123 17.15 -33.08 -10.91
CA TYR A 123 17.77 -33.43 -12.18
C TYR A 123 17.84 -34.98 -12.31
N ASN A 124 17.12 -35.50 -13.28
CA ASN A 124 17.23 -36.92 -13.63
C ASN A 124 18.42 -37.08 -14.57
N ARG A 125 19.40 -37.89 -14.16
CA ARG A 125 20.63 -38.14 -14.90
C ARG A 125 20.41 -39.06 -16.13
N GLU A 126 19.37 -39.88 -16.10
CA GLU A 126 19.10 -40.87 -17.15
C GLU A 126 18.54 -40.18 -18.41
N ASP A 127 17.56 -39.32 -18.25
CA ASP A 127 16.90 -38.59 -19.35
C ASP A 127 17.39 -37.16 -19.51
N LYS A 128 18.38 -36.73 -18.70
CA LYS A 128 18.93 -35.36 -18.65
C LYS A 128 17.85 -34.25 -18.49
N SER A 129 16.71 -34.61 -17.88
CA SER A 129 15.60 -33.71 -17.67
C SER A 129 15.61 -33.13 -16.24
N LYS A 130 15.05 -31.92 -16.12
CA LYS A 130 14.71 -31.35 -14.81
C LYS A 130 13.21 -31.49 -14.60
N ARG A 131 12.82 -32.10 -13.50
CA ARG A 131 11.42 -32.23 -13.09
C ARG A 131 11.19 -31.70 -11.69
N ARG A 132 9.98 -31.31 -11.43
CA ARG A 132 9.55 -30.89 -10.09
C ARG A 132 9.09 -32.10 -9.32
N VAL A 133 9.53 -32.20 -8.09
CA VAL A 133 9.14 -33.27 -7.18
C VAL A 133 8.69 -32.67 -5.86
N CYS A 134 7.56 -33.12 -5.35
CA CYS A 134 7.06 -32.71 -4.04
C CYS A 134 7.63 -33.63 -2.95
N HIS A 135 8.35 -33.06 -1.99
CA HIS A 135 8.88 -33.74 -0.82
C HIS A 135 7.99 -33.54 0.42
N CYS A 136 6.69 -33.64 0.24
CA CYS A 136 5.74 -33.48 1.34
C CYS A 136 5.33 -34.88 1.86
N ASP A 137 5.47 -35.10 3.17
CA ASP A 137 5.08 -36.37 3.80
C ASP A 137 3.55 -36.56 3.79
N ASN A 138 2.79 -35.46 3.82
CA ASN A 138 1.35 -35.45 3.70
C ASN A 138 0.92 -34.54 2.55
N PRO A 139 0.98 -35.00 1.28
CA PRO A 139 0.68 -34.17 0.14
C PRO A 139 -0.81 -33.82 0.04
N CYS A 140 -1.09 -32.52 -0.19
CA CYS A 140 -2.45 -31.99 -0.39
C CYS A 140 -2.93 -32.09 -1.84
N THR A 141 -2.24 -32.86 -2.68
CA THR A 141 -2.56 -33.07 -4.08
C THR A 141 -1.99 -34.41 -4.55
N THR A 142 -2.64 -35.01 -5.52
CA THR A 142 -2.16 -36.24 -6.19
C THR A 142 -1.07 -35.97 -7.22
N SER A 143 -0.80 -34.69 -7.53
CA SER A 143 0.24 -34.31 -8.48
C SER A 143 1.65 -34.54 -7.92
N SER A 144 2.49 -35.27 -8.62
CA SER A 144 3.90 -35.45 -8.28
C SER A 144 4.71 -34.15 -8.21
N CYS A 145 4.26 -33.12 -8.94
CA CYS A 145 4.85 -31.79 -8.93
C CYS A 145 4.47 -30.95 -7.70
N GLY A 146 3.59 -31.45 -6.81
CA GLY A 146 3.06 -30.69 -5.69
C GLY A 146 1.95 -29.72 -6.08
N ARG A 147 1.38 -29.03 -5.07
CA ARG A 147 0.29 -28.09 -5.24
C ARG A 147 0.76 -26.82 -5.93
N MET A 148 0.00 -26.36 -6.92
CA MET A 148 0.14 -25.05 -7.55
C MET A 148 -1.16 -24.28 -7.43
N ILE A 149 -1.08 -23.01 -7.02
CA ILE A 149 -2.23 -22.11 -6.90
C ILE A 149 -2.00 -20.90 -7.79
N TYR A 150 -3.04 -20.53 -8.51
CA TYR A 150 -3.05 -19.32 -9.33
C TYR A 150 -3.99 -18.30 -8.71
N VAL A 151 -3.47 -17.13 -8.39
CA VAL A 151 -4.26 -15.99 -7.90
C VAL A 151 -4.42 -14.99 -9.03
N TYR A 152 -5.66 -14.57 -9.24
CA TYR A 152 -6.06 -13.67 -10.31
C TYR A 152 -6.41 -12.29 -9.74
N PRO A 153 -5.50 -11.31 -9.80
CA PRO A 153 -5.75 -9.96 -9.25
C PRO A 153 -6.95 -9.27 -9.88
N GLU A 154 -7.30 -9.60 -11.13
CA GLU A 154 -8.53 -9.11 -11.78
C GLU A 154 -9.81 -9.42 -11.00
N LYS A 155 -9.86 -10.60 -10.36
CA LYS A 155 -10.99 -11.02 -9.55
C LYS A 155 -11.00 -10.36 -8.18
N ASN A 156 -9.82 -10.05 -7.65
CA ASN A 156 -9.67 -9.37 -6.36
C ASN A 156 -8.37 -8.55 -6.34
N LEU A 157 -8.50 -7.24 -6.58
CA LEU A 157 -7.38 -6.30 -6.60
C LEU A 157 -6.61 -6.24 -5.27
N ARG A 158 -7.25 -6.63 -4.15
CA ARG A 158 -6.58 -6.73 -2.84
C ARG A 158 -5.49 -7.81 -2.82
N ALA A 159 -5.62 -8.83 -3.69
CA ALA A 159 -4.64 -9.93 -3.74
C ALA A 159 -3.26 -9.46 -4.23
N TYR A 160 -3.23 -8.52 -5.17
CA TYR A 160 -1.98 -7.97 -5.71
C TYR A 160 -2.16 -6.51 -6.15
N PRO A 161 -1.79 -5.56 -5.31
CA PRO A 161 -1.94 -4.13 -5.60
C PRO A 161 -0.75 -3.54 -6.40
N GLY A 162 -0.22 -4.25 -7.38
CA GLY A 162 0.94 -3.86 -8.18
C GLY A 162 2.29 -4.15 -7.52
N VAL A 163 2.30 -4.66 -6.30
CA VAL A 163 3.49 -5.02 -5.52
C VAL A 163 3.17 -6.18 -4.59
N GLU A 164 4.15 -7.02 -4.31
CA GLU A 164 4.01 -8.14 -3.37
C GLU A 164 4.18 -7.65 -1.93
N ARG A 165 3.16 -7.85 -1.08
CA ARG A 165 3.25 -7.54 0.36
C ARG A 165 4.27 -8.45 1.02
N GLY A 166 5.06 -7.89 1.94
CA GLY A 166 6.16 -8.62 2.61
C GLY A 166 7.39 -8.84 1.74
N SER A 167 7.45 -8.24 0.54
CA SER A 167 8.69 -8.18 -0.24
C SER A 167 9.61 -7.08 0.27
N GLN A 168 10.90 -7.15 -0.06
CA GLN A 168 11.86 -6.09 0.28
C GLN A 168 11.41 -4.73 -0.28
N GLU A 169 10.88 -4.70 -1.51
CA GLU A 169 10.32 -3.48 -2.11
C GLU A 169 9.17 -2.91 -1.28
N TRP A 170 8.29 -3.80 -0.78
CA TRP A 170 7.20 -3.39 0.10
C TRP A 170 7.72 -2.75 1.37
N ASP A 171 8.62 -3.42 2.07
CA ASP A 171 9.13 -2.98 3.35
C ASP A 171 9.89 -1.65 3.24
N ASP A 172 10.73 -1.50 2.22
CA ASP A 172 11.52 -0.29 2.01
C ASP A 172 10.65 0.90 1.62
N THR A 173 9.64 0.67 0.78
CA THR A 173 8.73 1.75 0.35
C THR A 173 7.73 2.11 1.44
N TYR A 174 7.15 1.12 2.13
CA TYR A 174 6.13 1.39 3.15
C TYR A 174 6.69 2.17 4.36
N LYS A 175 7.95 2.01 4.69
CA LYS A 175 8.65 2.81 5.71
C LYS A 175 8.57 4.32 5.45
N ILE A 176 8.47 4.73 4.18
CA ILE A 176 8.38 6.14 3.80
C ILE A 176 7.11 6.79 4.36
N ARG A 177 6.04 6.00 4.59
CA ARG A 177 4.78 6.47 5.19
C ARG A 177 4.98 7.21 6.52
N VAL A 178 5.97 6.80 7.31
CA VAL A 178 6.33 7.48 8.57
C VAL A 178 6.65 8.96 8.36
N ASN A 179 7.13 9.35 7.18
CA ASN A 179 7.41 10.75 6.89
C ASN A 179 6.16 11.62 6.84
N VAL A 180 4.99 11.05 6.48
CA VAL A 180 3.72 11.78 6.52
C VAL A 180 3.36 12.13 7.96
N GLU A 181 3.48 11.18 8.88
CA GLU A 181 3.24 11.38 10.31
C GLU A 181 4.22 12.41 10.90
N LYS A 182 5.49 12.29 10.55
CA LYS A 182 6.52 13.26 10.94
C LYS A 182 6.22 14.66 10.41
N SER A 183 5.73 14.78 9.17
CA SER A 183 5.35 16.06 8.57
C SER A 183 4.14 16.66 9.28
N ILE A 184 3.10 15.87 9.56
CA ILE A 184 1.92 16.32 10.29
C ILE A 184 2.33 16.80 11.70
N ASN A 185 3.17 16.05 12.42
CA ASN A 185 3.66 16.43 13.73
C ASN A 185 4.51 17.70 13.66
N HIS A 186 5.34 17.83 12.63
CA HIS A 186 6.11 19.05 12.40
C HIS A 186 5.20 20.29 12.22
N PHE A 187 4.12 20.19 11.44
CA PHE A 187 3.14 21.27 11.31
C PHE A 187 2.46 21.58 12.64
N LYS A 188 2.07 20.55 13.41
CA LYS A 188 1.44 20.73 14.72
C LYS A 188 2.35 21.43 15.73
N ASP A 189 3.60 20.99 15.81
CA ASP A 189 4.52 21.38 16.89
C ASP A 189 5.35 22.61 16.50
N SER A 190 5.97 22.60 15.32
CA SER A 190 6.90 23.68 14.89
C SER A 190 6.17 24.91 14.38
N PHE A 191 5.03 24.74 13.74
CA PHE A 191 4.20 25.84 13.26
C PHE A 191 2.99 26.14 14.16
N CYS A 192 2.93 25.49 15.33
CA CYS A 192 1.91 25.70 16.37
C CYS A 192 0.46 25.56 15.88
N VAL A 193 0.22 24.80 14.83
CA VAL A 193 -1.12 24.62 14.23
C VAL A 193 -2.07 23.92 15.22
N ALA A 194 -1.56 23.01 16.07
CA ALA A 194 -2.36 22.31 17.06
C ALA A 194 -2.72 23.16 18.29
N ASN A 195 -1.93 24.19 18.59
CA ASN A 195 -2.10 25.01 19.80
C ASN A 195 -3.03 26.22 19.60
N ARG A 196 -3.65 26.33 18.44
CA ARG A 196 -4.54 27.44 18.13
C ARG A 196 -5.92 27.22 18.73
N LYS A 197 -6.44 28.26 19.37
CA LYS A 197 -7.78 28.27 19.97
C LYS A 197 -8.90 28.61 18.98
N THR A 198 -8.56 28.84 17.69
CA THR A 198 -9.55 29.22 16.70
C THR A 198 -10.37 28.02 16.26
N THR A 199 -11.68 28.19 16.23
CA THR A 199 -12.66 27.23 15.67
C THR A 199 -13.15 27.65 14.29
N ASN A 200 -12.70 28.81 13.80
CA ASN A 200 -13.11 29.34 12.49
C ASN A 200 -12.35 28.61 11.37
N GLU A 201 -13.10 27.97 10.49
CA GLU A 201 -12.57 27.20 9.35
C GLU A 201 -11.68 28.04 8.42
N LYS A 202 -12.12 29.28 8.08
CA LYS A 202 -11.34 30.18 7.21
C LYS A 202 -9.99 30.53 7.83
N THR A 203 -9.98 30.82 9.14
CA THR A 203 -8.74 31.12 9.87
C THR A 203 -7.84 29.90 9.94
N LEU A 204 -8.39 28.71 10.21
CA LEU A 204 -7.61 27.46 10.22
C LEU A 204 -6.98 27.20 8.85
N HIS A 205 -7.75 27.40 7.78
CA HIS A 205 -7.24 27.24 6.42
C HIS A 205 -6.11 28.23 6.09
N ALA A 206 -6.27 29.50 6.48
CA ALA A 206 -5.22 30.52 6.32
C ALA A 206 -3.95 30.15 7.10
N ASP A 207 -4.10 29.64 8.32
CA ASP A 207 -2.99 29.21 9.17
C ASP A 207 -2.22 28.02 8.59
N LEU A 208 -2.93 27.05 8.02
CA LEU A 208 -2.32 25.91 7.32
C LEU A 208 -1.56 26.37 6.07
N LEU A 209 -2.11 27.32 5.30
CA LEU A 209 -1.43 27.89 4.13
C LEU A 209 -0.16 28.64 4.53
N LEU A 210 -0.23 29.48 5.58
CA LEU A 210 0.93 30.21 6.10
C LEU A 210 2.02 29.26 6.61
N ALA A 211 1.63 28.19 7.31
CA ALA A 211 2.57 27.15 7.74
C ALA A 211 3.25 26.46 6.55
N GLY A 212 2.47 26.14 5.50
CA GLY A 212 2.99 25.58 4.25
C GLY A 212 3.98 26.51 3.55
N ILE A 213 3.63 27.79 3.40
CA ILE A 213 4.52 28.82 2.82
C ILE A 213 5.81 28.94 3.65
N SER A 214 5.70 29.00 4.97
CA SER A 214 6.87 29.07 5.86
C SER A 214 7.78 27.87 5.70
N GLN A 215 7.22 26.68 5.57
CA GLN A 215 7.99 25.46 5.30
C GLN A 215 8.71 25.51 3.95
N LEU A 216 8.04 25.96 2.90
CA LEU A 216 8.63 26.11 1.56
C LEU A 216 9.77 27.14 1.56
N LEU A 217 9.59 28.27 2.22
CA LEU A 217 10.64 29.28 2.38
C LEU A 217 11.85 28.71 3.14
N THR A 218 11.60 27.94 4.20
CA THR A 218 12.68 27.27 4.95
C THR A 218 13.51 26.36 4.04
N VAL A 219 12.85 25.55 3.20
CA VAL A 219 13.52 24.67 2.24
C VAL A 219 14.35 25.48 1.23
N VAL A 220 13.78 26.53 0.65
CA VAL A 220 14.47 27.39 -0.33
C VAL A 220 15.68 28.08 0.29
N VAL A 221 15.55 28.62 1.50
CA VAL A 221 16.66 29.26 2.20
C VAL A 221 17.76 28.23 2.51
N ALA A 222 17.41 27.08 3.08
CA ALA A 222 18.36 26.02 3.41
C ALA A 222 19.14 25.52 2.17
N ASP A 223 18.45 25.42 1.03
CA ASP A 223 19.09 25.03 -0.22
C ASP A 223 20.04 26.10 -0.72
N LYS A 224 19.63 27.39 -0.71
CA LYS A 224 20.46 28.52 -1.16
C LYS A 224 21.73 28.72 -0.33
N ILE A 225 21.66 28.47 0.98
CA ILE A 225 22.84 28.59 1.87
C ILE A 225 23.61 27.28 2.01
N HIS A 226 23.25 26.25 1.21
CA HIS A 226 23.88 24.91 1.25
C HIS A 226 23.79 24.19 2.61
N GLN A 227 22.75 24.49 3.41
CA GLN A 227 22.52 23.91 4.74
C GLN A 227 21.29 22.98 4.74
N ARG A 228 21.25 22.03 3.81
CA ARG A 228 20.10 21.12 3.60
C ARG A 228 19.72 20.30 4.83
N GLN A 229 20.64 20.08 5.78
CA GLN A 229 20.34 19.43 7.06
C GLN A 229 19.29 20.18 7.89
N TYR A 230 19.10 21.48 7.65
CA TYR A 230 18.17 22.33 8.41
C TYR A 230 16.83 22.60 7.70
N ILE A 231 16.52 21.90 6.61
CA ILE A 231 15.27 22.09 5.84
C ILE A 231 13.98 21.91 6.66
N ARG A 232 14.07 21.36 7.86
CA ARG A 232 12.92 21.09 8.72
C ARG A 232 12.64 22.15 9.78
N SER A 233 13.55 23.04 10.06
CA SER A 233 13.40 23.95 11.19
C SER A 233 14.02 25.31 10.94
N LEU A 234 13.20 26.35 11.06
CA LEU A 234 13.65 27.75 11.08
C LEU A 234 14.53 28.09 12.28
N LYS A 235 14.35 27.38 13.40
CA LYS A 235 15.11 27.66 14.63
C LYS A 235 16.61 27.58 14.43
N SER A 236 17.07 26.72 13.53
CA SER A 236 18.49 26.57 13.22
C SER A 236 19.08 27.73 12.42
N PHE A 237 18.23 28.65 11.89
CA PHE A 237 18.68 29.85 11.16
C PHE A 237 18.63 31.11 12.02
N ILE A 238 18.00 31.05 13.20
CA ILE A 238 17.76 32.19 14.07
C ILE A 238 18.73 32.17 15.28
N ALA A 239 19.33 31.01 15.54
CA ALA A 239 20.36 30.83 16.57
C ALA A 239 21.76 31.13 16.02
#